data_84a68e543df9cd70cbc06e634052b672
#
_entry.id   84a68e543df9cd70cbc06e634052b672
#
_cell.length_a   1.000
_cell.length_b   1.000
_cell.length_c   1.000
_cell.angle_alpha   90.00
_cell.angle_beta   90.00
_cell.angle_gamma   90.00
#
_symmetry.space_group_name_H-M   'P 1'
#
loop_
_entity.id
_entity.type
_entity.pdbx_description
1 polymer ?
#
loop_
_entity_poly.entity_id
_entity_poly.type
_entity_poly.pdbx_seq_one_letter_code
_entity_poly.pdbx_strand_id
1 'polypeptide(L)'
;DMRTGKRRQYFQAILSDGKGMMTLTWFNGARYIKKAIKVGDRLAVSGKVEFFNGFQIVHPEYDKLKDDEDPVNSGLVIPLYSIPAELKKTRLDSRGLRRLIKSISDALKEIPDHFSPEFRKSKGLTHIKSALQNIHFAESEDVLQAAIYRLKFDEHFFLQMLMALRKSSIQQTGTKALTKVGPGIKLISDSLDFE
;
A
#
# COMPACT_ATOMS: atom_id res chain seq x y z
N ASP A 1 3.43 24.13 -21.80
CA ASP A 1 4.33 25.22 -22.17
C ASP A 1 5.57 25.26 -21.30
N MET A 2 6.70 25.64 -21.91
CA MET A 2 7.92 25.97 -21.15
C MET A 2 7.87 27.44 -20.74
N ARG A 3 7.95 27.69 -19.45
CA ARG A 3 8.02 29.05 -18.92
C ARG A 3 9.39 29.31 -18.28
N THR A 4 9.86 30.54 -18.34
CA THR A 4 11.13 30.95 -17.79
C THR A 4 10.86 31.81 -16.56
N GLY A 5 11.09 31.28 -15.37
CA GLY A 5 11.14 32.08 -14.14
C GLY A 5 12.48 32.77 -14.00
N LYS A 6 12.59 33.72 -13.07
CA LYS A 6 13.78 34.62 -12.91
C LYS A 6 15.16 33.92 -12.85
N ARG A 7 15.23 32.56 -12.72
CA ARG A 7 16.49 31.76 -12.73
C ARG A 7 16.40 30.32 -13.21
N ARG A 8 15.21 29.75 -13.46
CA ARG A 8 15.09 28.32 -13.86
C ARG A 8 13.94 28.12 -14.85
N GLN A 9 14.18 27.29 -15.86
CA GLN A 9 13.12 26.86 -16.78
C GLN A 9 12.27 25.80 -16.09
N TYR A 10 10.96 25.90 -16.18
CA TYR A 10 10.02 24.91 -15.72
C TYR A 10 9.01 24.57 -16.82
N PHE A 11 8.42 23.40 -16.75
CA PHE A 11 7.41 22.93 -17.69
C PHE A 11 6.07 22.86 -16.99
N GLN A 12 5.04 23.36 -17.65
CA GLN A 12 3.66 23.24 -17.21
C GLN A 12 2.82 22.59 -18.28
N ALA A 13 1.93 21.70 -17.88
CA ALA A 13 0.89 21.10 -18.69
C ALA A 13 -0.47 21.28 -17.99
N ILE A 14 -1.50 21.49 -18.76
CA ILE A 14 -2.88 21.52 -18.27
C ILE A 14 -3.47 20.14 -18.58
N LEU A 15 -3.92 19.44 -17.54
CA LEU A 15 -4.66 18.20 -17.62
C LEU A 15 -6.15 18.51 -17.48
N SER A 16 -6.99 17.87 -18.29
CA SER A 16 -8.44 17.95 -18.21
C SER A 16 -9.06 16.57 -18.32
N ASP A 17 -10.08 16.30 -17.53
CA ASP A 17 -10.90 15.09 -17.60
C ASP A 17 -12.28 15.35 -18.23
N GLY A 18 -12.47 16.54 -18.82
CA GLY A 18 -13.74 17.01 -19.37
C GLY A 18 -14.70 17.60 -18.34
N LYS A 19 -14.47 17.43 -17.04
CA LYS A 19 -15.25 18.02 -15.94
C LYS A 19 -14.50 19.14 -15.24
N GLY A 20 -13.17 19.05 -15.22
CA GLY A 20 -12.29 20.02 -14.57
C GLY A 20 -10.95 20.13 -15.25
N MET A 21 -10.15 21.08 -14.76
CA MET A 21 -8.78 21.30 -15.22
C MET A 21 -7.84 21.42 -14.04
N MET A 22 -6.62 20.92 -14.21
CA MET A 22 -5.55 20.93 -13.23
C MET A 22 -4.22 21.24 -13.90
N THR A 23 -3.37 22.01 -13.23
CA THR A 23 -2.03 22.33 -13.72
C THR A 23 -1.02 21.32 -13.18
N LEU A 24 -0.23 20.73 -14.05
CA LEU A 24 0.90 19.89 -13.70
C LEU A 24 2.19 20.70 -13.88
N THR A 25 3.04 20.77 -12.86
CA THR A 25 4.24 21.62 -12.88
C THR A 25 5.50 20.82 -12.57
N TRP A 26 6.52 20.94 -13.43
CA TRP A 26 7.85 20.34 -13.23
C TRP A 26 8.92 21.43 -13.24
N PHE A 27 9.56 21.65 -12.09
CA PHE A 27 10.69 22.58 -11.95
C PHE A 27 12.01 21.94 -12.36
N ASN A 28 12.10 20.61 -12.31
CA ASN A 28 13.29 19.86 -12.70
C ASN A 28 12.96 18.97 -13.91
N GLY A 29 13.94 18.79 -14.80
CA GLY A 29 13.76 17.95 -15.98
C GLY A 29 12.80 18.50 -17.06
N ALA A 30 12.47 19.80 -17.03
CA ALA A 30 11.50 20.44 -17.92
C ALA A 30 11.69 20.09 -19.41
N ARG A 31 12.95 20.06 -19.88
CA ARG A 31 13.28 19.68 -21.27
C ARG A 31 12.95 18.24 -21.62
N TYR A 32 13.16 17.34 -20.64
CA TYR A 32 12.83 15.92 -20.80
C TYR A 32 11.30 15.71 -20.83
N ILE A 33 10.60 16.29 -19.88
CA ILE A 33 9.13 16.20 -19.77
C ILE A 33 8.46 16.79 -21.02
N LYS A 34 8.94 17.94 -21.54
CA LYS A 34 8.42 18.53 -22.78
C LYS A 34 8.54 17.60 -23.99
N LYS A 35 9.60 16.78 -24.06
CA LYS A 35 9.75 15.77 -25.13
C LYS A 35 8.86 14.56 -24.90
N ALA A 36 8.62 14.21 -23.63
CA ALA A 36 7.87 13.03 -23.24
C ALA A 36 6.35 13.22 -23.33
N ILE A 37 5.83 14.42 -23.01
CA ILE A 37 4.39 14.72 -22.99
C ILE A 37 4.04 15.64 -24.14
N LYS A 38 3.03 15.27 -24.91
CA LYS A 38 2.48 16.05 -26.03
C LYS A 38 1.03 16.45 -25.76
N VAL A 39 0.57 17.50 -26.45
CA VAL A 39 -0.86 17.86 -26.44
C VAL A 39 -1.66 16.72 -27.08
N GLY A 40 -2.74 16.33 -26.41
CA GLY A 40 -3.58 15.20 -26.83
C GLY A 40 -3.19 13.85 -26.22
N ASP A 41 -2.04 13.78 -25.49
CA ASP A 41 -1.71 12.56 -24.76
C ASP A 41 -2.72 12.32 -23.61
N ARG A 42 -3.16 11.09 -23.47
CA ARG A 42 -3.92 10.63 -22.30
C ARG A 42 -2.93 10.25 -21.20
N LEU A 43 -3.11 10.82 -20.00
CA LEU A 43 -2.20 10.62 -18.88
C LEU A 43 -2.97 10.17 -17.64
N ALA A 44 -2.46 9.15 -16.95
CA ALA A 44 -2.76 8.93 -15.55
C ALA A 44 -1.71 9.70 -14.73
N VAL A 45 -2.16 10.52 -13.78
CA VAL A 45 -1.27 11.32 -12.94
C VAL A 45 -1.54 11.07 -11.47
N SER A 46 -0.48 11.10 -10.69
CA SER A 46 -0.55 10.95 -9.24
C SER A 46 0.39 11.92 -8.56
N GLY A 47 -0.06 12.49 -7.44
CA GLY A 47 0.71 13.41 -6.63
C GLY A 47 -0.15 14.17 -5.63
N LYS A 48 0.51 14.96 -4.79
CA LYS A 48 -0.17 15.83 -3.83
C LYS A 48 -0.82 16.99 -4.57
N VAL A 49 -2.12 17.13 -4.44
CA VAL A 49 -2.87 18.27 -4.97
C VAL A 49 -2.65 19.48 -4.07
N GLU A 50 -2.26 20.61 -4.66
CA GLU A 50 -2.08 21.90 -4.00
C GLU A 50 -2.94 22.95 -4.70
N PHE A 51 -3.33 23.99 -3.97
CA PHE A 51 -4.07 25.10 -4.53
C PHE A 51 -3.18 26.36 -4.55
N PHE A 52 -2.79 26.76 -5.76
CA PHE A 52 -2.06 28.01 -6.01
C PHE A 52 -2.46 28.52 -7.39
N ASN A 53 -3.24 29.60 -7.45
CA ASN A 53 -3.86 30.10 -8.69
C ASN A 53 -4.64 29.03 -9.47
N GLY A 54 -5.28 28.12 -8.76
CA GLY A 54 -5.97 26.92 -9.27
C GLY A 54 -5.38 25.63 -8.73
N PHE A 55 -6.04 24.52 -8.99
CA PHE A 55 -5.53 23.21 -8.60
C PHE A 55 -4.29 22.84 -9.38
N GLN A 56 -3.25 22.41 -8.67
CA GLN A 56 -2.00 21.96 -9.28
C GLN A 56 -1.40 20.76 -8.57
N ILE A 57 -0.61 20.00 -9.31
CA ILE A 57 0.30 18.99 -8.77
C ILE A 57 1.72 19.36 -9.18
N VAL A 58 2.61 19.46 -8.19
CA VAL A 58 4.03 19.74 -8.42
C VAL A 58 4.79 18.42 -8.48
N HIS A 59 5.59 18.24 -9.54
CA HIS A 59 6.32 16.99 -9.82
C HIS A 59 5.46 15.74 -9.78
N PRO A 60 4.30 15.69 -10.48
CA PRO A 60 3.47 14.49 -10.49
C PRO A 60 4.24 13.28 -11.04
N GLU A 61 3.95 12.11 -10.50
CA GLU A 61 4.19 10.87 -11.21
C GLU A 61 3.15 10.75 -12.33
N TYR A 62 3.54 10.31 -13.52
CA TYR A 62 2.62 10.18 -14.64
C TYR A 62 2.92 8.95 -15.47
N ASP A 63 1.86 8.36 -16.00
CA ASP A 63 1.91 7.29 -17.00
C ASP A 63 1.15 7.72 -18.25
N LYS A 64 1.73 7.48 -19.42
CA LYS A 64 1.01 7.65 -20.69
C LYS A 64 0.13 6.44 -20.93
N LEU A 65 -1.15 6.70 -21.12
CA LEU A 65 -2.13 5.70 -21.50
C LEU A 65 -2.09 5.55 -23.02
N LYS A 66 -1.75 4.37 -23.50
CA LYS A 66 -1.87 4.04 -24.93
C LYS A 66 -3.22 3.40 -25.17
N ASP A 67 -3.82 3.70 -26.30
CA ASP A 67 -5.18 3.25 -26.64
C ASP A 67 -5.31 1.72 -26.76
N ASP A 68 -4.21 0.98 -26.96
CA ASP A 68 -4.16 -0.48 -27.17
C ASP A 68 -3.48 -1.27 -26.03
N GLU A 69 -3.00 -0.66 -24.96
CA GLU A 69 -2.38 -1.40 -23.86
C GLU A 69 -3.41 -1.70 -22.77
N ASP A 70 -3.51 -3.02 -22.48
CA ASP A 70 -4.19 -3.56 -21.30
C ASP A 70 -3.87 -2.71 -20.05
N PRO A 71 -4.87 -2.14 -19.38
CA PRO A 71 -4.68 -1.06 -18.39
C PRO A 71 -4.14 -1.55 -17.05
N VAL A 72 -2.95 -2.14 -17.03
CA VAL A 72 -2.23 -2.39 -15.77
C VAL A 72 -2.04 -1.08 -14.97
N ASN A 73 -2.19 0.06 -15.66
CA ASN A 73 -1.95 1.40 -15.12
C ASN A 73 -3.17 2.34 -15.22
N SER A 74 -4.32 1.85 -15.66
CA SER A 74 -5.52 2.68 -15.86
C SER A 74 -6.78 2.12 -15.19
N GLY A 75 -6.62 1.18 -14.26
CA GLY A 75 -7.71 0.75 -13.37
C GLY A 75 -8.22 1.90 -12.50
N LEU A 76 -9.41 1.76 -11.94
CA LEU A 76 -9.99 2.73 -10.99
C LEU A 76 -9.10 2.95 -9.75
N VAL A 77 -8.28 1.94 -9.40
CA VAL A 77 -7.35 1.99 -8.27
C VAL A 77 -5.97 1.51 -8.73
N ILE A 78 -4.98 2.39 -8.66
CA ILE A 78 -3.60 2.10 -9.07
C ILE A 78 -2.69 2.12 -7.83
N PRO A 79 -1.93 1.05 -7.54
CA PRO A 79 -1.02 1.05 -6.42
C PRO A 79 0.18 1.96 -6.67
N LEU A 80 0.48 2.81 -5.69
CA LEU A 80 1.69 3.63 -5.67
C LEU A 80 2.68 3.00 -4.70
N TYR A 81 3.85 2.64 -5.23
CA TYR A 81 4.92 2.09 -4.41
C TYR A 81 5.91 3.18 -4.02
N SER A 82 6.14 3.33 -2.73
CA SER A 82 7.24 4.17 -2.23
C SER A 82 8.57 3.49 -2.54
N ILE A 83 9.38 4.12 -3.39
CA ILE A 83 10.64 3.54 -3.87
C ILE A 83 11.80 4.37 -3.34
N PRO A 84 12.75 3.76 -2.61
CA PRO A 84 13.97 4.41 -2.17
C PRO A 84 14.77 5.02 -3.33
N ALA A 85 15.49 6.11 -3.05
CA ALA A 85 16.25 6.83 -4.07
C ALA A 85 17.32 5.96 -4.78
N GLU A 86 17.85 4.95 -4.08
CA GLU A 86 18.82 3.99 -4.60
C GLU A 86 18.21 3.14 -5.73
N LEU A 87 16.98 2.66 -5.55
CA LEU A 87 16.28 1.85 -6.55
C LEU A 87 15.81 2.68 -7.75
N LYS A 88 15.51 3.97 -7.54
CA LYS A 88 15.20 4.89 -8.66
C LYS A 88 16.38 5.03 -9.63
N LYS A 89 17.62 4.92 -9.15
CA LYS A 89 18.81 4.95 -10.01
C LYS A 89 18.93 3.73 -10.94
N THR A 90 18.34 2.61 -10.56
CA THR A 90 18.33 1.37 -11.37
C THR A 90 17.17 1.32 -12.37
N ARG A 91 16.43 2.42 -12.56
CA ARG A 91 15.21 2.52 -13.38
C ARG A 91 14.04 1.67 -12.87
N LEU A 92 14.10 1.22 -11.63
CA LEU A 92 12.98 0.59 -10.97
C LEU A 92 12.11 1.68 -10.33
N ASP A 93 11.10 2.10 -11.04
CA ASP A 93 10.07 3.03 -10.58
C ASP A 93 8.78 2.27 -10.18
N SER A 94 7.76 3.00 -9.73
CA SER A 94 6.47 2.42 -9.34
C SER A 94 5.84 1.63 -10.49
N ARG A 95 6.01 2.08 -11.74
CA ARG A 95 5.53 1.40 -12.95
C ARG A 95 6.28 0.09 -13.19
N GLY A 96 7.60 0.08 -13.03
CA GLY A 96 8.41 -1.13 -13.14
C GLY A 96 8.00 -2.19 -12.12
N LEU A 97 7.73 -1.77 -10.87
CA LEU A 97 7.21 -2.66 -9.84
C LEU A 97 5.82 -3.21 -10.19
N ARG A 98 4.90 -2.38 -10.67
CA ARG A 98 3.57 -2.86 -11.08
C ARG A 98 3.65 -3.95 -12.16
N ARG A 99 4.51 -3.77 -13.17
CA ARG A 99 4.71 -4.80 -14.23
C ARG A 99 5.28 -6.10 -13.66
N LEU A 100 6.25 -5.99 -12.77
CA LEU A 100 6.83 -7.15 -12.08
C LEU A 100 5.77 -7.90 -11.28
N ILE A 101 5.00 -7.20 -10.45
CA ILE A 101 3.94 -7.79 -9.63
C ILE A 101 2.86 -8.41 -10.53
N LYS A 102 2.50 -7.76 -11.62
CA LYS A 102 1.55 -8.31 -12.59
C LYS A 102 2.05 -9.63 -13.17
N SER A 103 3.30 -9.68 -13.64
CA SER A 103 3.87 -10.90 -14.21
C SER A 103 3.95 -12.05 -13.18
N ILE A 104 4.28 -11.73 -11.91
CA ILE A 104 4.26 -12.71 -10.82
C ILE A 104 2.83 -13.18 -10.54
N SER A 105 1.88 -12.25 -10.45
CA SER A 105 0.48 -12.54 -10.19
C SER A 105 -0.13 -13.47 -11.25
N ASP A 106 0.22 -13.24 -12.52
CA ASP A 106 -0.25 -14.06 -13.64
C ASP A 106 0.42 -15.46 -13.65
N ALA A 107 1.65 -15.56 -13.14
CA ALA A 107 2.37 -16.82 -13.01
C ALA A 107 1.89 -17.67 -11.81
N LEU A 108 1.31 -17.05 -10.79
CA LEU A 108 0.77 -17.74 -9.61
C LEU A 108 -0.55 -18.46 -9.93
N LYS A 109 -0.45 -19.70 -10.46
CA LYS A 109 -1.64 -20.45 -10.89
C LYS A 109 -2.53 -20.88 -9.74
N GLU A 110 -1.97 -21.36 -8.64
CA GLU A 110 -2.74 -21.80 -7.45
C GLU A 110 -1.99 -21.47 -6.16
N ILE A 111 -2.68 -20.78 -5.26
CA ILE A 111 -2.25 -20.57 -3.88
C ILE A 111 -3.33 -21.20 -3.01
N PRO A 112 -3.02 -22.30 -2.28
CA PRO A 112 -3.99 -22.89 -1.37
C PRO A 112 -4.31 -21.92 -0.24
N ASP A 113 -5.60 -21.82 0.09
CA ASP A 113 -6.01 -21.00 1.23
C ASP A 113 -5.85 -21.81 2.53
N HIS A 114 -5.26 -21.18 3.54
CA HIS A 114 -5.06 -21.80 4.85
C HIS A 114 -6.34 -21.84 5.71
N PHE A 115 -7.39 -21.11 5.31
CA PHE A 115 -8.69 -21.18 5.94
C PHE A 115 -9.68 -21.99 5.09
N SER A 116 -10.50 -22.82 5.77
CA SER A 116 -11.56 -23.56 5.08
C SER A 116 -12.61 -22.62 4.46
N PRO A 117 -13.32 -23.05 3.42
CA PRO A 117 -14.38 -22.25 2.81
C PRO A 117 -15.45 -21.81 3.83
N GLU A 118 -15.82 -22.68 4.77
CA GLU A 118 -16.81 -22.42 5.82
C GLU A 118 -16.31 -21.31 6.77
N PHE A 119 -15.05 -21.40 7.19
CA PHE A 119 -14.45 -20.39 8.06
C PHE A 119 -14.39 -19.04 7.34
N ARG A 120 -13.94 -19.00 6.10
CA ARG A 120 -13.91 -17.77 5.30
C ARG A 120 -15.29 -17.13 5.18
N LYS A 121 -16.31 -17.95 4.87
CA LYS A 121 -17.69 -17.48 4.78
C LYS A 121 -18.18 -16.91 6.11
N SER A 122 -17.90 -17.58 7.23
CA SER A 122 -18.33 -17.11 8.57
C SER A 122 -17.70 -15.79 8.99
N LYS A 123 -16.52 -15.46 8.45
CA LYS A 123 -15.76 -14.21 8.75
C LYS A 123 -15.81 -13.17 7.64
N GLY A 124 -16.51 -13.44 6.55
CA GLY A 124 -16.57 -12.54 5.40
C GLY A 124 -15.22 -12.36 4.68
N LEU A 125 -14.39 -13.42 4.69
CA LEU A 125 -13.04 -13.35 4.12
C LEU A 125 -13.03 -13.79 2.66
N THR A 126 -12.43 -13.01 1.79
CA THR A 126 -12.13 -13.42 0.42
C THR A 126 -11.00 -14.47 0.38
N HIS A 127 -10.87 -15.18 -0.73
CA HIS A 127 -9.78 -16.16 -0.93
C HIS A 127 -8.42 -15.46 -0.93
N ILE A 128 -7.39 -16.09 -0.35
CA ILE A 128 -6.05 -15.48 -0.21
C ILE A 128 -5.46 -15.08 -1.56
N LYS A 129 -5.59 -15.90 -2.60
CA LYS A 129 -5.14 -15.56 -3.96
C LYS A 129 -5.82 -14.29 -4.47
N SER A 130 -7.14 -14.20 -4.33
CA SER A 130 -7.90 -13.01 -4.74
C SER A 130 -7.49 -11.77 -3.93
N ALA A 131 -7.24 -11.92 -2.63
CA ALA A 131 -6.75 -10.81 -1.81
C ALA A 131 -5.37 -10.32 -2.27
N LEU A 132 -4.43 -11.23 -2.57
CA LEU A 132 -3.09 -10.88 -3.07
C LEU A 132 -3.14 -10.23 -4.45
N GLN A 133 -4.06 -10.62 -5.31
CA GLN A 133 -4.25 -9.97 -6.61
C GLN A 133 -4.88 -8.59 -6.46
N ASN A 134 -5.96 -8.50 -5.68
CA ASN A 134 -6.78 -7.30 -5.58
C ASN A 134 -6.15 -6.20 -4.70
N ILE A 135 -5.21 -6.53 -3.82
CA ILE A 135 -4.44 -5.48 -3.11
C ILE A 135 -3.58 -4.65 -4.08
N HIS A 136 -3.26 -5.21 -5.25
CA HIS A 136 -2.44 -4.57 -6.27
C HIS A 136 -3.24 -4.10 -7.48
N PHE A 137 -4.31 -4.82 -7.85
CA PHE A 137 -5.06 -4.60 -9.09
C PHE A 137 -6.56 -4.75 -8.86
N ALA A 138 -7.10 -3.94 -7.94
CA ALA A 138 -8.53 -3.95 -7.64
C ALA A 138 -9.34 -3.30 -8.76
N GLU A 139 -10.45 -3.93 -9.13
CA GLU A 139 -11.40 -3.39 -10.11
C GLU A 139 -12.33 -2.32 -9.49
N SER A 140 -12.48 -2.33 -8.17
CA SER A 140 -13.29 -1.37 -7.41
C SER A 140 -12.75 -1.17 -6.00
N GLU A 141 -13.19 -0.08 -5.36
CA GLU A 141 -12.84 0.20 -3.97
C GLU A 141 -13.33 -0.90 -3.02
N ASP A 142 -14.52 -1.46 -3.23
CA ASP A 142 -15.06 -2.52 -2.38
C ASP A 142 -14.20 -3.79 -2.44
N VAL A 143 -13.74 -4.15 -3.64
CA VAL A 143 -12.84 -5.29 -3.86
C VAL A 143 -11.48 -5.04 -3.19
N LEU A 144 -10.97 -3.81 -3.24
CA LEU A 144 -9.76 -3.42 -2.53
C LEU A 144 -9.93 -3.54 -1.02
N GLN A 145 -11.03 -3.02 -0.46
CA GLN A 145 -11.29 -3.08 0.97
C GLN A 145 -11.46 -4.53 1.46
N ALA A 146 -12.09 -5.40 0.69
CA ALA A 146 -12.16 -6.83 1.00
C ALA A 146 -10.77 -7.50 1.02
N ALA A 147 -9.88 -7.13 0.09
CA ALA A 147 -8.51 -7.60 0.07
C ALA A 147 -7.71 -7.11 1.28
N ILE A 148 -7.81 -5.82 1.61
CA ILE A 148 -7.19 -5.22 2.79
C ILE A 148 -7.68 -5.91 4.07
N TYR A 149 -8.99 -6.11 4.20
CA TYR A 149 -9.58 -6.78 5.35
C TYR A 149 -9.03 -8.20 5.52
N ARG A 150 -8.96 -8.96 4.42
CA ARG A 150 -8.40 -10.31 4.44
C ARG A 150 -6.94 -10.33 4.92
N LEU A 151 -6.09 -9.51 4.36
CA LEU A 151 -4.66 -9.50 4.70
C LEU A 151 -4.41 -9.03 6.13
N LYS A 152 -5.15 -8.03 6.60
CA LYS A 152 -5.12 -7.60 8.01
C LYS A 152 -5.60 -8.70 8.96
N PHE A 153 -6.67 -9.42 8.56
CA PHE A 153 -7.16 -10.55 9.36
C PHE A 153 -6.10 -11.64 9.49
N ASP A 154 -5.45 -12.02 8.39
CA ASP A 154 -4.39 -13.03 8.39
C ASP A 154 -3.24 -12.63 9.33
N GLU A 155 -2.75 -11.40 9.21
CA GLU A 155 -1.67 -10.88 10.05
C GLU A 155 -2.02 -10.97 11.54
N HIS A 156 -3.19 -10.48 11.93
CA HIS A 156 -3.64 -10.53 13.33
C HIS A 156 -3.91 -11.96 13.79
N PHE A 157 -4.49 -12.81 12.95
CA PHE A 157 -4.77 -14.20 13.29
C PHE A 157 -3.48 -14.97 13.58
N PHE A 158 -2.48 -14.89 12.72
CA PHE A 158 -1.21 -15.58 12.93
C PHE A 158 -0.45 -15.03 14.13
N LEU A 159 -0.50 -13.71 14.38
CA LEU A 159 0.08 -13.12 15.57
C LEU A 159 -0.60 -13.67 16.84
N GLN A 160 -1.93 -13.67 16.89
CA GLN A 160 -2.68 -14.22 18.04
C GLN A 160 -2.44 -15.72 18.22
N MET A 161 -2.38 -16.47 17.13
CA MET A 161 -2.06 -17.90 17.19
C MET A 161 -0.66 -18.14 17.76
N LEU A 162 0.34 -17.36 17.35
CA LEU A 162 1.70 -17.44 17.89
C LEU A 162 1.72 -17.15 19.39
N MET A 163 0.98 -16.12 19.83
CA MET A 163 0.86 -15.79 21.26
C MET A 163 0.17 -16.90 22.06
N ALA A 164 -0.89 -17.51 21.51
CA ALA A 164 -1.60 -18.61 22.13
C ALA A 164 -0.71 -19.86 22.27
N LEU A 165 0.05 -20.21 21.24
CA LEU A 165 1.01 -21.31 21.26
C LEU A 165 2.10 -21.06 22.32
N ARG A 166 2.64 -19.84 22.39
CA ARG A 166 3.64 -19.45 23.39
C ARG A 166 3.07 -19.56 24.82
N LYS A 167 1.84 -19.08 25.04
CA LYS A 167 1.15 -19.20 26.34
C LYS A 167 0.95 -20.68 26.71
N SER A 168 0.50 -21.52 25.79
CA SER A 168 0.33 -22.97 26.02
C SER A 168 1.66 -23.65 26.38
N SER A 169 2.75 -23.31 25.69
CA SER A 169 4.08 -23.83 26.00
C SER A 169 4.54 -23.45 27.41
N ILE A 170 4.32 -22.22 27.83
CA ILE A 170 4.67 -21.75 29.18
C ILE A 170 3.83 -22.47 30.25
N GLN A 171 2.55 -22.70 29.99
CA GLN A 171 1.67 -23.43 30.91
C GLN A 171 2.04 -24.93 31.06
N GLN A 172 2.59 -25.53 30.01
CA GLN A 172 3.05 -26.93 30.05
C GLN A 172 4.37 -27.10 30.79
N THR A 173 5.22 -26.07 30.85
CA THR A 173 6.50 -26.10 31.54
C THR A 173 6.41 -25.85 33.06
N GLY A 174 5.23 -25.83 33.62
CA GLY A 174 4.83 -25.66 35.00
C GLY A 174 5.96 -25.39 35.98
N THR A 175 6.12 -24.16 36.45
CA THR A 175 6.98 -23.86 37.61
C THR A 175 6.37 -24.45 38.87
N LYS A 176 7.18 -25.14 39.69
CA LYS A 176 6.73 -25.57 41.02
C LYS A 176 6.16 -24.37 41.77
N ALA A 177 4.90 -24.49 42.18
CA ALA A 177 4.28 -23.45 42.99
C ALA A 177 5.15 -23.22 44.25
N LEU A 178 5.53 -21.99 44.51
CA LEU A 178 6.17 -21.63 45.75
C LEU A 178 5.12 -21.66 46.89
N THR A 179 4.90 -22.86 47.44
CA THR A 179 3.86 -23.10 48.45
C THR A 179 4.24 -22.65 49.85
N LYS A 180 5.51 -22.33 50.09
CA LYS A 180 5.98 -21.81 51.39
C LYS A 180 6.12 -20.30 51.31
N VAL A 181 5.15 -19.60 51.85
CA VAL A 181 5.21 -18.16 52.09
C VAL A 181 6.08 -17.91 53.28
N GLY A 182 7.27 -17.36 53.06
CA GLY A 182 8.17 -16.99 54.16
C GLY A 182 7.62 -15.81 54.98
N PRO A 183 8.03 -15.67 56.27
CA PRO A 183 7.53 -14.60 57.13
C PRO A 183 7.75 -13.18 56.58
N GLY A 184 8.73 -12.98 55.69
CA GLY A 184 8.99 -11.70 55.03
C GLY A 184 7.91 -11.24 54.06
N ILE A 185 7.19 -12.18 53.42
CA ILE A 185 6.09 -11.81 52.51
C ILE A 185 4.91 -11.25 53.32
N LYS A 186 4.64 -11.81 54.48
CA LYS A 186 3.57 -11.34 55.35
C LYS A 186 3.86 -9.91 55.87
N LEU A 187 5.12 -9.64 56.26
CA LEU A 187 5.57 -8.30 56.65
C LEU A 187 5.40 -7.27 55.51
N ILE A 188 5.70 -7.65 54.27
CA ILE A 188 5.52 -6.77 53.10
C ILE A 188 4.03 -6.55 52.83
N SER A 189 3.22 -7.63 52.83
CA SER A 189 1.77 -7.53 52.61
C SER A 189 1.11 -6.62 53.66
N ASP A 190 1.48 -6.76 54.92
CA ASP A 190 0.93 -5.95 56.03
C ASP A 190 1.42 -4.49 56.01
N SER A 191 2.46 -4.18 55.23
CA SER A 191 2.99 -2.81 55.04
C SER A 191 2.44 -2.09 53.79
N LEU A 192 1.63 -2.76 52.99
CA LEU A 192 1.04 -2.16 51.82
C LEU A 192 -0.37 -1.63 52.15
N ASP A 193 -0.60 -0.33 51.88
CA ASP A 193 -1.85 0.41 52.17
C ASP A 193 -2.98 0.15 51.12
N PHE A 194 -3.04 -1.03 50.54
CA PHE A 194 -4.12 -1.40 49.63
C PHE A 194 -4.62 -2.82 49.91
N GLU A 195 -5.93 -2.97 49.82
CA GLU A 195 -6.64 -4.25 49.92
C GLU A 195 -6.51 -5.09 48.66
#